data_9ff5567dcda826811d8bd08de1746667
#
_entry.id   9ff5567dcda826811d8bd08de1746667
#
_cell.length_a   1.000
_cell.length_b   1.000
_cell.length_c   1.000
_cell.angle_alpha   90.00
_cell.angle_beta   90.00
_cell.angle_gamma   90.00
#
_symmetry.space_group_name_H-M   'P 1'
#
loop_
_entity.id
_entity.type
_entity.pdbx_description
1 polymer ?
#
loop_
_entity_poly.entity_id
_entity_poly.type
_entity_poly.pdbx_seq_one_letter_code
_entity_poly.pdbx_strand_id
1 'polypeptide(L)'
;MANPQNTRAPNLFWRTFILMMLLIVFCVMGWLQSFRVLNETPYAIGAARQIVTMANLTRYALISADPFYRPDLLMVLASREGLRILPKESSDVAMPLSSDVGSPWSVADIENYVHTHLSPDTVIASAVNGEHGLWVSISIDGDEYWLMSNLTLINPSYGTTWI
;
A
#
# COMPACT_ATOMS: atom_id res chain seq x y z
N MET A 1 4.22 28.13 -68.31
CA MET A 1 3.55 28.94 -67.26
C MET A 1 3.69 28.13 -65.96
N ALA A 2 4.68 28.49 -65.12
CA ALA A 2 4.93 27.83 -63.86
C ALA A 2 4.20 28.59 -62.75
N ASN A 3 3.37 27.90 -62.00
CA ASN A 3 2.61 28.43 -60.87
C ASN A 3 3.56 28.56 -59.67
N PRO A 4 3.83 29.76 -59.12
CA PRO A 4 4.66 29.90 -57.93
C PRO A 4 3.87 29.37 -56.74
N GLN A 5 4.33 28.27 -56.19
CA GLN A 5 3.85 27.73 -54.92
C GLN A 5 4.09 28.79 -53.82
N ASN A 6 3.01 29.34 -53.34
CA ASN A 6 2.96 30.32 -52.28
C ASN A 6 3.27 29.61 -50.93
N THR A 7 4.53 29.40 -50.65
CA THR A 7 5.00 28.94 -49.34
C THR A 7 4.82 30.08 -48.34
N ARG A 8 3.59 30.21 -47.80
CA ARG A 8 3.33 31.12 -46.68
C ARG A 8 4.22 30.70 -45.53
N ALA A 9 5.32 31.42 -45.37
CA ALA A 9 6.14 31.31 -44.15
C ALA A 9 5.22 31.54 -42.94
N PRO A 10 5.19 30.63 -41.96
CA PRO A 10 4.34 30.81 -40.79
C PRO A 10 4.69 32.12 -40.14
N ASN A 11 3.69 32.99 -39.96
CA ASN A 11 3.87 34.29 -39.34
C ASN A 11 4.60 34.17 -38.02
N LEU A 12 5.49 35.11 -37.71
CA LEU A 12 6.31 35.14 -36.50
C LEU A 12 5.47 34.89 -35.25
N PHE A 13 4.24 35.42 -35.23
CA PHE A 13 3.24 35.21 -34.21
C PHE A 13 2.87 33.70 -34.04
N TRP A 14 2.70 32.96 -35.12
CA TRP A 14 2.36 31.52 -35.07
C TRP A 14 3.51 30.69 -34.53
N ARG A 15 4.74 31.03 -34.84
CA ARG A 15 5.95 30.34 -34.33
C ARG A 15 6.11 30.57 -32.84
N THR A 16 5.95 31.80 -32.35
CA THR A 16 6.02 32.11 -30.91
C THR A 16 4.87 31.47 -30.14
N PHE A 17 3.66 31.46 -30.72
CA PHE A 17 2.50 30.79 -30.10
C PHE A 17 2.70 29.29 -29.93
N ILE A 18 3.18 28.60 -30.98
CA ILE A 18 3.47 27.16 -30.90
C ILE A 18 4.56 26.89 -29.86
N LEU A 19 5.60 27.69 -29.82
CA LEU A 19 6.70 27.53 -28.87
C LEU A 19 6.24 27.71 -27.43
N MET A 20 5.36 28.67 -27.16
CA MET A 20 4.78 28.93 -25.86
C MET A 20 3.83 27.77 -25.43
N MET A 21 2.99 27.28 -26.37
CA MET A 21 2.14 26.13 -26.15
C MET A 21 2.94 24.87 -25.80
N LEU A 22 4.03 24.63 -26.53
CA LEU A 22 4.91 23.49 -26.32
C LEU A 22 5.61 23.57 -24.96
N LEU A 23 6.04 24.76 -24.55
CA LEU A 23 6.62 25.02 -23.24
C LEU A 23 5.62 24.70 -22.12
N ILE A 24 4.36 25.18 -22.25
CA ILE A 24 3.30 24.91 -21.26
C ILE A 24 3.02 23.42 -21.17
N VAL A 25 2.90 22.72 -22.28
CA VAL A 25 2.69 21.26 -22.30
C VAL A 25 3.84 20.52 -21.62
N PHE A 26 5.08 20.94 -21.87
CA PHE A 26 6.26 20.37 -21.23
C PHE A 26 6.27 20.60 -19.71
N CYS A 27 5.91 21.81 -19.25
CA CYS A 27 5.80 22.13 -17.83
C CYS A 27 4.72 21.31 -17.14
N VAL A 28 3.54 21.16 -17.77
CA VAL A 28 2.43 20.37 -17.24
C VAL A 28 2.79 18.89 -17.19
N MET A 29 3.43 18.36 -18.25
CA MET A 29 3.91 16.98 -18.27
C MET A 29 4.96 16.71 -17.19
N GLY A 30 5.93 17.61 -17.04
CA GLY A 30 6.95 17.51 -15.99
C GLY A 30 6.34 17.55 -14.58
N TRP A 31 5.35 18.42 -14.37
CA TRP A 31 4.63 18.49 -13.11
C TRP A 31 3.83 17.23 -12.81
N LEU A 32 3.09 16.70 -13.80
CA LEU A 32 2.34 15.45 -13.66
C LEU A 32 3.25 14.24 -13.38
N GLN A 33 4.40 14.16 -14.04
CA GLN A 33 5.40 13.13 -13.79
C GLN A 33 5.96 13.23 -12.36
N SER A 34 6.30 14.43 -11.93
CA SER A 34 6.80 14.67 -10.57
C SER A 34 5.77 14.32 -9.50
N PHE A 35 4.48 14.60 -9.77
CA PHE A 35 3.39 14.28 -8.86
C PHE A 35 3.15 12.76 -8.74
N ARG A 36 3.30 12.02 -9.83
CA ARG A 36 3.22 10.55 -9.81
C ARG A 36 4.31 9.93 -8.93
N VAL A 37 5.55 10.32 -9.16
CA VAL A 37 6.70 9.79 -8.42
C VAL A 37 6.62 10.11 -6.91
N LEU A 38 6.08 11.29 -6.53
CA LEU A 38 5.95 11.64 -5.12
C LEU A 38 4.81 10.90 -4.39
N ASN A 39 3.77 10.47 -5.11
CA ASN A 39 2.61 9.86 -4.47
C ASN A 39 2.70 8.34 -4.33
N GLU A 40 3.55 7.68 -5.10
CA GLU A 40 3.54 6.21 -5.19
C GLU A 40 4.33 5.52 -4.07
N THR A 41 5.43 6.09 -3.63
CA THR A 41 6.36 5.45 -2.67
C THR A 41 5.99 5.60 -1.18
N PRO A 42 5.46 6.74 -0.70
CA PRO A 42 5.29 6.94 0.76
C PRO A 42 4.14 6.14 1.38
N TYR A 43 3.09 5.79 0.61
CA TYR A 43 1.91 5.11 1.17
C TYR A 43 2.17 3.65 1.52
N ALA A 44 2.85 2.91 0.67
CA ALA A 44 3.14 1.49 0.90
C ALA A 44 4.06 1.28 2.10
N ILE A 45 5.13 2.08 2.16
CA ILE A 45 6.08 2.04 3.28
C ILE A 45 5.41 2.53 4.56
N GLY A 46 4.52 3.51 4.48
CA GLY A 46 3.72 3.98 5.61
C GLY A 46 2.83 2.88 6.20
N ALA A 47 2.13 2.16 5.34
CA ALA A 47 1.28 1.03 5.73
C ALA A 47 2.10 -0.13 6.33
N ALA A 48 3.20 -0.50 5.68
CA ALA A 48 4.10 -1.52 6.19
C ALA A 48 4.68 -1.14 7.56
N ARG A 49 5.07 0.13 7.73
CA ARG A 49 5.54 0.64 9.02
C ARG A 49 4.47 0.58 10.11
N GLN A 50 3.23 0.95 9.77
CA GLN A 50 2.12 0.89 10.71
C GLN A 50 1.87 -0.54 11.17
N ILE A 51 1.84 -1.51 10.26
CA ILE A 51 1.66 -2.93 10.59
C ILE A 51 2.79 -3.46 11.44
N VAL A 52 4.04 -3.18 11.08
CA VAL A 52 5.20 -3.58 11.87
C VAL A 52 5.13 -2.99 13.27
N THR A 53 4.76 -1.73 13.40
CA THR A 53 4.61 -1.09 14.70
C THR A 53 3.50 -1.74 15.52
N MET A 54 2.34 -2.00 14.91
CA MET A 54 1.22 -2.67 15.58
C MET A 54 1.59 -4.12 15.98
N ALA A 55 2.24 -4.86 15.10
CA ALA A 55 2.69 -6.23 15.37
C ALA A 55 3.66 -6.28 16.54
N ASN A 56 4.63 -5.37 16.58
CA ASN A 56 5.58 -5.28 17.66
C ASN A 56 4.92 -4.87 18.98
N LEU A 57 4.04 -3.87 18.99
CA LEU A 57 3.29 -3.47 20.17
C LEU A 57 2.43 -4.60 20.72
N THR A 58 1.70 -5.29 19.83
CA THR A 58 0.88 -6.46 20.21
C THR A 58 1.75 -7.57 20.79
N ARG A 59 2.88 -7.86 20.15
CA ARG A 59 3.84 -8.86 20.65
C ARG A 59 4.36 -8.50 22.03
N TYR A 60 4.79 -7.27 22.24
CA TYR A 60 5.28 -6.82 23.55
C TYR A 60 4.18 -6.86 24.64
N ALA A 61 2.96 -6.45 24.29
CA ALA A 61 1.84 -6.51 25.21
C ALA A 61 1.52 -7.95 25.63
N LEU A 62 1.51 -8.89 24.68
CA LEU A 62 1.22 -10.30 24.95
C LEU A 62 2.35 -11.02 25.70
N ILE A 63 3.62 -10.69 25.43
CA ILE A 63 4.75 -11.24 26.17
C ILE A 63 4.75 -10.74 27.63
N SER A 64 4.36 -9.48 27.84
CA SER A 64 4.31 -8.86 29.16
C SER A 64 3.09 -9.28 29.97
N ALA A 65 2.05 -9.81 29.32
CA ALA A 65 0.83 -10.26 29.98
C ALA A 65 0.98 -11.69 30.50
N ASP A 66 0.38 -11.93 31.69
CA ASP A 66 0.23 -13.28 32.20
C ASP A 66 -0.51 -14.16 31.20
N PRO A 67 -0.04 -15.37 30.88
CA PRO A 67 -0.67 -16.28 29.93
C PRO A 67 -2.16 -16.49 30.17
N PHE A 68 -2.60 -16.45 31.41
CA PHE A 68 -4.01 -16.62 31.79
C PHE A 68 -4.90 -15.48 31.30
N TYR A 69 -4.38 -14.24 31.22
CA TYR A 69 -5.14 -13.05 30.81
C TYR A 69 -4.95 -12.69 29.32
N ARG A 70 -4.14 -13.43 28.57
CA ARG A 70 -3.90 -13.18 27.14
C ARG A 70 -5.17 -13.17 26.30
N PRO A 71 -6.15 -14.10 26.45
CA PRO A 71 -7.38 -14.07 25.68
C PRO A 71 -8.20 -12.80 25.91
N ASP A 72 -8.29 -12.35 27.16
CA ASP A 72 -9.02 -11.13 27.52
C ASP A 72 -8.33 -9.89 26.94
N LEU A 73 -7.01 -9.85 26.95
CA LEU A 73 -6.23 -8.78 26.36
C LEU A 73 -6.42 -8.72 24.85
N LEU A 74 -6.41 -9.85 24.17
CA LEU A 74 -6.69 -9.94 22.73
C LEU A 74 -8.08 -9.42 22.39
N MET A 75 -9.09 -9.75 23.19
CA MET A 75 -10.45 -9.26 23.01
C MET A 75 -10.54 -7.73 23.19
N VAL A 76 -9.83 -7.18 24.17
CA VAL A 76 -9.78 -5.72 24.40
C VAL A 76 -9.07 -5.01 23.24
N LEU A 77 -7.94 -5.52 22.77
CA LEU A 77 -7.21 -4.97 21.63
C LEU A 77 -8.06 -4.99 20.36
N ALA A 78 -8.74 -6.12 20.10
CA ALA A 78 -9.63 -6.27 18.95
C ALA A 78 -10.80 -5.26 18.99
N SER A 79 -11.37 -5.01 20.18
CA SER A 79 -12.54 -4.14 20.31
C SER A 79 -12.23 -2.65 20.25
N ARG A 80 -11.06 -2.23 20.73
CA ARG A 80 -10.70 -0.81 20.85
C ARG A 80 -9.95 -0.26 19.64
N GLU A 81 -9.00 -1.04 19.10
CA GLU A 81 -8.09 -0.55 18.05
C GLU A 81 -8.54 -0.97 16.66
N GLY A 82 -9.65 -1.71 16.54
CA GLY A 82 -10.08 -2.29 15.26
C GLY A 82 -9.05 -3.31 14.71
N LEU A 83 -8.14 -3.75 15.57
CA LEU A 83 -7.16 -4.77 15.29
C LEU A 83 -7.86 -6.13 15.36
N ARG A 84 -7.80 -6.89 14.28
CA ARG A 84 -8.29 -8.25 14.27
C ARG A 84 -7.13 -9.20 14.47
N ILE A 85 -7.15 -9.92 15.58
CA ILE A 85 -6.14 -10.89 15.93
C ILE A 85 -6.83 -12.24 16.01
N LEU A 86 -6.35 -13.20 15.22
CA LEU A 86 -6.86 -14.56 15.19
C LEU A 86 -5.72 -15.54 15.44
N PRO A 87 -5.95 -16.63 16.17
CA PRO A 87 -4.98 -17.72 16.23
C PRO A 87 -4.78 -18.27 14.81
N LYS A 88 -3.54 -18.56 14.44
CA LYS A 88 -3.22 -19.16 13.15
C LYS A 88 -3.38 -20.66 13.24
N GLU A 89 -4.26 -21.21 12.44
CA GLU A 89 -4.49 -22.63 12.34
C GLU A 89 -3.86 -23.22 11.06
N SER A 90 -3.48 -24.50 11.11
CA SER A 90 -2.92 -25.18 9.92
C SER A 90 -3.94 -25.35 8.80
N SER A 91 -5.23 -25.15 9.07
CA SER A 91 -6.33 -25.19 8.11
C SER A 91 -6.57 -23.84 7.41
N ASP A 92 -5.90 -22.77 7.84
CA ASP A 92 -6.12 -21.43 7.30
C ASP A 92 -5.68 -21.34 5.84
N VAL A 93 -6.57 -20.77 5.02
CA VAL A 93 -6.30 -20.47 3.62
C VAL A 93 -5.86 -19.01 3.50
N ALA A 94 -4.55 -18.81 3.37
CA ALA A 94 -3.97 -17.48 3.17
C ALA A 94 -3.76 -17.22 1.67
N MET A 95 -4.29 -16.11 1.17
CA MET A 95 -4.01 -15.62 -0.18
C MET A 95 -2.78 -14.72 -0.14
N PRO A 96 -1.71 -15.03 -0.92
CA PRO A 96 -0.53 -14.19 -0.96
C PRO A 96 -0.87 -12.79 -1.45
N LEU A 97 -0.07 -11.83 -1.06
CA LEU A 97 -0.20 -10.46 -1.53
C LEU A 97 0.12 -10.45 -3.03
N SER A 98 -0.88 -10.18 -3.87
CA SER A 98 -0.68 -10.08 -5.32
C SER A 98 -0.47 -8.61 -5.72
N SER A 99 0.51 -8.38 -6.59
CA SER A 99 0.64 -7.10 -7.28
C SER A 99 -0.47 -7.03 -8.34
N ASP A 100 -1.61 -6.45 -8.00
CA ASP A 100 -2.58 -6.08 -9.00
C ASP A 100 -1.94 -5.07 -9.97
N VAL A 101 -2.14 -5.35 -11.25
CA VAL A 101 -1.67 -4.48 -12.34
C VAL A 101 -2.37 -3.13 -12.18
N GLY A 102 -1.68 -2.17 -11.59
CA GLY A 102 -2.22 -0.83 -11.29
C GLY A 102 -2.04 -0.40 -9.84
N SER A 103 -1.56 -1.26 -8.97
CA SER A 103 -1.16 -0.86 -7.63
C SER A 103 0.13 -0.01 -7.71
N PRO A 104 0.12 1.21 -7.18
CA PRO A 104 1.27 2.12 -7.24
C PRO A 104 2.44 1.67 -6.35
N TRP A 105 2.34 0.55 -5.68
CA TRP A 105 3.31 0.05 -4.70
C TRP A 105 3.76 -1.36 -5.03
N SER A 106 5.04 -1.57 -4.86
CA SER A 106 5.66 -2.87 -5.03
C SER A 106 5.34 -3.75 -3.82
N VAL A 107 4.70 -4.89 -4.05
CA VAL A 107 4.51 -5.94 -3.04
C VAL A 107 5.85 -6.33 -2.42
N ALA A 108 6.90 -6.39 -3.26
CA ALA A 108 8.24 -6.71 -2.81
C ALA A 108 8.81 -5.72 -1.78
N ASP A 109 8.46 -4.43 -1.88
CA ASP A 109 8.92 -3.42 -0.92
C ASP A 109 8.25 -3.61 0.45
N ILE A 110 6.95 -3.97 0.46
CA ILE A 110 6.22 -4.27 1.70
C ILE A 110 6.78 -5.54 2.34
N GLU A 111 6.92 -6.61 1.56
CA GLU A 111 7.46 -7.87 2.03
C GLU A 111 8.86 -7.69 2.61
N ASN A 112 9.74 -7.01 1.87
CA ASN A 112 11.10 -6.74 2.33
C ASN A 112 11.14 -5.91 3.61
N TYR A 113 10.28 -4.89 3.71
CA TYR A 113 10.19 -4.06 4.91
C TYR A 113 9.72 -4.88 6.12
N VAL A 114 8.67 -5.68 5.96
CA VAL A 114 8.10 -6.52 7.03
C VAL A 114 9.09 -7.60 7.47
N HIS A 115 9.72 -8.32 6.54
CA HIS A 115 10.73 -9.34 6.85
C HIS A 115 11.96 -8.76 7.56
N THR A 116 12.35 -7.53 7.23
CA THR A 116 13.49 -6.86 7.88
C THR A 116 13.18 -6.47 9.33
N HIS A 117 11.91 -6.12 9.63
CA HIS A 117 11.55 -5.53 10.93
C HIS A 117 10.79 -6.47 11.87
N LEU A 118 10.21 -7.55 11.38
CA LEU A 118 9.54 -8.57 12.21
C LEU A 118 10.35 -9.86 12.26
N SER A 119 10.26 -10.68 11.25
CA SER A 119 10.99 -11.94 11.10
C SER A 119 10.99 -12.37 9.64
N PRO A 120 12.04 -13.05 9.16
CA PRO A 120 12.05 -13.61 7.81
C PRO A 120 10.96 -14.67 7.59
N ASP A 121 10.48 -15.32 8.65
CA ASP A 121 9.42 -16.34 8.58
C ASP A 121 8.00 -15.76 8.63
N THR A 122 7.86 -14.43 8.73
CA THR A 122 6.57 -13.75 8.75
C THR A 122 5.84 -13.96 7.43
N VAL A 123 4.63 -14.47 7.48
CA VAL A 123 3.76 -14.63 6.30
C VAL A 123 2.89 -13.39 6.16
N ILE A 124 2.81 -12.87 4.93
CA ILE A 124 1.98 -11.73 4.58
C ILE A 124 0.92 -12.19 3.58
N ALA A 125 -0.33 -11.84 3.84
CA ALA A 125 -1.45 -12.24 2.99
C ALA A 125 -2.42 -11.09 2.75
N SER A 126 -3.06 -11.10 1.57
CA SER A 126 -4.11 -10.15 1.19
C SER A 126 -5.51 -10.56 1.66
N ALA A 127 -5.67 -11.83 1.98
CA ALA A 127 -6.87 -12.38 2.60
C ALA A 127 -6.53 -13.63 3.40
N VAL A 128 -7.25 -13.86 4.49
CA VAL A 128 -7.21 -15.11 5.26
C VAL A 128 -8.64 -15.58 5.44
N ASN A 129 -8.89 -16.85 5.09
CA ASN A 129 -10.21 -17.49 5.17
C ASN A 129 -11.34 -16.69 4.46
N GLY A 130 -10.99 -16.02 3.33
CA GLY A 130 -11.92 -15.22 2.54
C GLY A 130 -12.15 -13.80 3.09
N GLU A 131 -11.52 -13.46 4.20
CA GLU A 131 -11.60 -12.11 4.74
C GLU A 131 -10.46 -11.24 4.19
N HIS A 132 -10.82 -10.20 3.42
CA HIS A 132 -9.87 -9.30 2.79
C HIS A 132 -9.28 -8.31 3.79
N GLY A 133 -7.96 -8.18 3.77
CA GLY A 133 -7.22 -7.27 4.62
C GLY A 133 -5.73 -7.50 4.43
N LEU A 134 -4.89 -6.65 4.99
CA LEU A 134 -3.48 -6.94 5.07
C LEU A 134 -3.23 -7.75 6.34
N TRP A 135 -2.97 -9.02 6.15
CA TRP A 135 -2.73 -9.99 7.21
C TRP A 135 -1.24 -10.25 7.35
N VAL A 136 -0.77 -10.27 8.59
CA VAL A 136 0.63 -10.56 8.93
C VAL A 136 0.65 -11.60 10.02
N SER A 137 1.44 -12.67 9.83
CA SER A 137 1.64 -13.67 10.89
C SER A 137 2.67 -13.20 11.90
N ILE A 138 2.37 -13.37 13.18
CA ILE A 138 3.30 -13.11 14.28
C ILE A 138 3.39 -14.35 15.17
N SER A 139 4.61 -14.64 15.66
CA SER A 139 4.84 -15.73 16.60
C SER A 139 5.11 -15.18 17.99
N ILE A 140 4.43 -15.75 19.00
CA ILE A 140 4.55 -15.35 20.42
C ILE A 140 4.62 -16.62 21.25
N ASP A 141 5.75 -16.85 21.92
CA ASP A 141 6.00 -18.01 22.79
C ASP A 141 5.72 -19.39 22.13
N GLY A 142 5.85 -19.47 20.82
CA GLY A 142 5.58 -20.69 20.04
C GLY A 142 4.18 -20.78 19.45
N ASP A 143 3.27 -19.92 19.86
CA ASP A 143 1.94 -19.79 19.25
C ASP A 143 2.00 -18.80 18.09
N GLU A 144 1.31 -19.13 16.99
CA GLU A 144 1.21 -18.25 15.84
C GLU A 144 -0.18 -17.57 15.78
N TYR A 145 -0.15 -16.29 15.45
CA TYR A 145 -1.35 -15.45 15.30
C TYR A 145 -1.36 -14.71 13.98
N TRP A 146 -2.56 -14.51 13.45
CA TRP A 146 -2.81 -13.58 12.36
C TRP A 146 -3.20 -12.22 12.91
N LEU A 147 -2.52 -11.19 12.47
CA LEU A 147 -2.84 -9.79 12.73
C LEU A 147 -3.34 -9.15 11.45
N MET A 148 -4.56 -8.61 11.46
CA MET A 148 -5.13 -7.90 10.32
C MET A 148 -5.11 -6.40 10.57
N SER A 149 -4.64 -5.67 9.58
CA SER A 149 -4.86 -4.23 9.46
C SER A 149 -5.86 -3.94 8.34
N ASN A 150 -6.77 -3.01 8.58
CA ASN A 150 -7.76 -2.65 7.59
C ASN A 150 -7.11 -1.96 6.37
N LEU A 151 -7.22 -2.57 5.21
CA LEU A 151 -6.69 -2.06 3.93
C LEU A 151 -7.30 -0.73 3.49
N THR A 152 -8.42 -0.30 4.06
CA THR A 152 -9.04 0.99 3.71
C THR A 152 -8.13 2.19 4.02
N LEU A 153 -7.21 2.03 4.95
CA LEU A 153 -6.17 3.03 5.26
C LEU A 153 -5.04 3.04 4.22
N ILE A 154 -4.90 1.96 3.44
CA ILE A 154 -3.80 1.77 2.49
C ILE A 154 -4.24 2.14 1.07
N ASN A 155 -5.49 1.88 0.72
CA ASN A 155 -6.01 2.17 -0.61
C ASN A 155 -7.42 2.79 -0.54
N PRO A 156 -7.52 4.13 -0.62
CA PRO A 156 -8.80 4.82 -0.62
C PRO A 156 -9.69 4.46 -1.82
N SER A 157 -9.16 3.76 -2.83
CA SER A 157 -9.91 3.37 -4.03
C SER A 157 -10.88 2.22 -3.83
N TYR A 158 -10.74 1.41 -2.78
CA TYR A 158 -11.70 0.33 -2.50
C TYR A 158 -13.00 0.80 -1.80
N GLY A 159 -13.08 2.07 -1.42
CA GLY A 159 -14.24 2.63 -0.69
C GLY A 159 -15.28 3.32 -1.55
N THR A 160 -15.07 3.50 -2.85
CA THR A 160 -16.00 4.25 -3.72
C THR A 160 -16.59 3.39 -4.83
N THR A 161 -17.37 2.39 -4.47
CA THR A 161 -18.42 1.89 -5.37
C THR A 161 -19.61 2.83 -5.19
N TRP A 162 -19.62 3.93 -5.92
CA TRP A 162 -20.82 4.75 -6.07
C TRP A 162 -21.79 4.02 -7.00
N ILE A 163 -22.92 3.60 -6.44
CA ILE A 163 -24.14 3.23 -7.18
C ILE A 163 -24.81 4.52 -7.65
#